data_13134c28ee7c16cb4103e3395e896919
#
_entry.id   13134c28ee7c16cb4103e3395e896919
#
_cell.length_a   1.000
_cell.length_b   1.000
_cell.length_c   1.000
_cell.angle_alpha   90.00
_cell.angle_beta   90.00
_cell.angle_gamma   90.00
#
_symmetry.space_group_name_H-M   'P 1'
#
loop_
_entity.id
_entity.type
_entity.pdbx_description
1 polymer ?
#
loop_
_entity_poly.entity_id
_entity_poly.type
_entity_poly.pdbx_seq_one_letter_code
_entity_poly.pdbx_strand_id
1 'polypeptide(L)'
;MRLISTALFTTLVCAWILPAQDPIADLVQSAQRHEANREHAKAIADYDRILKLRPKWAEAYNHRGTEHFKMAHIEQSLADFDRAIELEPAQAPYHWQRGISLYYAGRYDDGRRQFELHQTVNGNDVENAAWRYLCMARAGSAASARASLLPIEHDSRVPMMQIYALYRVKAGVDDVLAAAAGVRDRLFYAHLYIGLYYEAAGNAKAARDHISRAVEQRIDHYMGDVARVHLQVNTSPR
;
A
#
# COMPACT_ATOMS: atom_id res chain seq x y z
N MET A 1 -53.89 28.92 66.57
CA MET A 1 -53.29 29.51 65.36
C MET A 1 -52.06 28.67 65.01
N ARG A 2 -52.15 27.76 64.02
CA ARG A 2 -51.03 26.94 63.57
C ARG A 2 -50.55 27.50 62.22
N LEU A 3 -49.31 27.91 62.18
CA LEU A 3 -48.61 28.38 60.96
C LEU A 3 -48.10 27.13 60.20
N ILE A 4 -48.58 26.96 58.98
CA ILE A 4 -48.10 25.92 58.07
C ILE A 4 -46.98 26.55 57.24
N SER A 5 -45.76 26.06 57.44
CA SER A 5 -44.58 26.45 56.68
C SER A 5 -44.47 25.57 55.43
N THR A 6 -44.64 26.16 54.25
CA THR A 6 -44.49 25.49 52.94
C THR A 6 -43.03 25.59 52.52
N ALA A 7 -42.33 24.44 52.55
CA ALA A 7 -40.97 24.37 52.02
C ALA A 7 -41.03 24.16 50.50
N LEU A 8 -40.49 25.10 49.70
CA LEU A 8 -40.29 24.93 48.27
C LEU A 8 -39.02 24.08 48.04
N PHE A 9 -39.20 22.89 47.50
CA PHE A 9 -38.08 22.07 46.98
C PHE A 9 -37.76 22.53 45.56
N THR A 10 -36.66 23.21 45.38
CA THR A 10 -36.09 23.57 44.07
C THR A 10 -35.23 22.39 43.59
N THR A 11 -35.77 21.56 42.68
CA THR A 11 -34.99 20.49 42.00
C THR A 11 -34.03 21.12 41.02
N LEU A 12 -32.71 21.08 41.34
CA LEU A 12 -31.61 21.44 40.43
C LEU A 12 -31.48 20.35 39.40
N VAL A 13 -31.95 20.55 38.17
CA VAL A 13 -31.70 19.67 37.03
C VAL A 13 -30.26 19.93 36.56
N CYS A 14 -29.31 19.08 36.98
CA CYS A 14 -27.98 19.03 36.37
C CYS A 14 -28.13 18.50 34.95
N ALA A 15 -28.17 19.37 33.96
CA ALA A 15 -28.02 19.00 32.56
C ALA A 15 -26.58 18.48 32.38
N TRP A 16 -26.44 17.19 32.17
CA TRP A 16 -25.18 16.57 31.75
C TRP A 16 -24.88 17.09 30.35
N ILE A 17 -23.95 18.06 30.24
CA ILE A 17 -23.39 18.47 28.95
C ILE A 17 -22.50 17.29 28.51
N LEU A 18 -23.01 16.45 27.62
CA LEU A 18 -22.16 15.48 26.91
C LEU A 18 -21.07 16.26 26.19
N PRO A 19 -19.80 15.85 26.30
CA PRO A 19 -18.73 16.50 25.52
C PRO A 19 -19.13 16.45 24.06
N ALA A 20 -19.04 17.59 23.38
CA ALA A 20 -19.26 17.66 21.94
C ALA A 20 -18.28 16.66 21.28
N GLN A 21 -18.82 15.70 20.53
CA GLN A 21 -18.00 14.75 19.78
C GLN A 21 -17.09 15.57 18.83
N ASP A 22 -15.80 15.22 18.79
CA ASP A 22 -14.87 15.85 17.85
C ASP A 22 -15.28 15.38 16.44
N PRO A 23 -15.78 16.27 15.58
CA PRO A 23 -16.25 15.90 14.25
C PRO A 23 -15.13 15.24 13.40
N ILE A 24 -13.87 15.45 13.73
CA ILE A 24 -12.73 14.80 13.08
C ILE A 24 -12.58 13.35 13.56
N ALA A 25 -12.77 13.09 14.85
CA ALA A 25 -12.72 11.71 15.38
C ALA A 25 -13.78 10.81 14.73
N ASP A 26 -15.00 11.33 14.56
CA ASP A 26 -16.07 10.59 13.87
C ASP A 26 -15.75 10.33 12.39
N LEU A 27 -15.17 11.31 11.69
CA LEU A 27 -14.74 11.14 10.31
C LEU A 27 -13.60 10.13 10.16
N VAL A 28 -12.62 10.14 11.07
CA VAL A 28 -11.53 9.14 11.10
C VAL A 28 -12.07 7.74 11.29
N GLN A 29 -12.96 7.57 12.27
CA GLN A 29 -13.59 6.28 12.49
C GLN A 29 -14.43 5.81 11.29
N SER A 30 -15.12 6.74 10.62
CA SER A 30 -15.87 6.45 9.39
C SER A 30 -14.93 6.01 8.27
N ALA A 31 -13.84 6.75 8.02
CA ALA A 31 -12.84 6.43 7.01
C ALA A 31 -12.23 5.03 7.25
N GLN A 32 -11.80 4.73 8.48
CA GLN A 32 -11.24 3.43 8.85
C GLN A 32 -12.24 2.27 8.65
N ARG A 33 -13.53 2.49 8.95
CA ARG A 33 -14.58 1.49 8.65
C ARG A 33 -14.74 1.27 7.15
N HIS A 34 -14.72 2.33 6.34
CA HIS A 34 -14.81 2.22 4.90
C HIS A 34 -13.57 1.52 4.30
N GLU A 35 -12.35 1.80 4.83
CA GLU A 35 -11.12 1.06 4.46
C GLU A 35 -11.27 -0.44 4.75
N ALA A 36 -11.69 -0.79 5.98
CA ALA A 36 -11.86 -2.18 6.40
C ALA A 36 -12.92 -2.92 5.56
N ASN A 37 -13.96 -2.21 5.11
CA ASN A 37 -15.00 -2.75 4.25
C ASN A 37 -14.67 -2.68 2.75
N ARG A 38 -13.45 -2.20 2.39
CA ARG A 38 -13.00 -1.99 1.00
C ARG A 38 -13.91 -1.04 0.20
N GLU A 39 -14.55 -0.12 0.88
CA GLU A 39 -15.38 0.94 0.31
C GLU A 39 -14.52 2.17 -0.05
N HIS A 40 -13.51 1.96 -0.89
CA HIS A 40 -12.41 2.90 -1.17
C HIS A 40 -12.89 4.32 -1.50
N ALA A 41 -13.91 4.47 -2.35
CA ALA A 41 -14.45 5.78 -2.71
C ALA A 41 -15.06 6.53 -1.50
N LYS A 42 -15.67 5.80 -0.56
CA LYS A 42 -16.22 6.41 0.67
C LYS A 42 -15.10 6.81 1.63
N ALA A 43 -14.08 5.98 1.77
CA ALA A 43 -12.89 6.31 2.56
C ALA A 43 -12.21 7.59 2.03
N ILE A 44 -12.00 7.70 0.72
CA ILE A 44 -11.48 8.91 0.07
C ILE A 44 -12.34 10.14 0.40
N ALA A 45 -13.68 10.02 0.30
CA ALA A 45 -14.58 11.14 0.60
C ALA A 45 -14.50 11.58 2.09
N ASP A 46 -14.30 10.67 3.01
CA ASP A 46 -14.11 11.00 4.42
C ASP A 46 -12.74 11.67 4.64
N TYR A 47 -11.65 11.17 4.01
CA TYR A 47 -10.34 11.83 4.05
C TYR A 47 -10.36 13.21 3.40
N ASP A 48 -11.13 13.44 2.35
CA ASP A 48 -11.34 14.76 1.76
C ASP A 48 -11.93 15.75 2.78
N ARG A 49 -12.87 15.30 3.59
CA ARG A 49 -13.49 16.12 4.64
C ARG A 49 -12.49 16.39 5.78
N ILE A 50 -11.75 15.36 6.19
CA ILE A 50 -10.70 15.48 7.20
C ILE A 50 -9.65 16.50 6.75
N LEU A 51 -9.16 16.40 5.52
CA LEU A 51 -8.12 17.29 4.99
C LEU A 51 -8.60 18.72 4.73
N LYS A 52 -9.90 18.95 4.51
CA LYS A 52 -10.47 20.30 4.55
C LYS A 52 -10.41 20.93 5.92
N LEU A 53 -10.57 20.13 6.99
CA LEU A 53 -10.52 20.61 8.38
C LEU A 53 -9.07 20.67 8.90
N ARG A 54 -8.20 19.75 8.48
CA ARG A 54 -6.78 19.63 8.88
C ARG A 54 -5.86 19.48 7.66
N PRO A 55 -5.59 20.55 6.91
CA PRO A 55 -4.83 20.49 5.65
C PRO A 55 -3.32 20.17 5.81
N LYS A 56 -2.82 20.05 7.05
CA LYS A 56 -1.43 19.71 7.36
C LYS A 56 -1.30 18.34 8.07
N TRP A 57 -2.27 17.46 7.91
CA TRP A 57 -2.23 16.14 8.53
C TRP A 57 -1.65 15.11 7.55
N ALA A 58 -0.34 14.85 7.69
CA ALA A 58 0.41 13.96 6.78
C ALA A 58 -0.18 12.54 6.70
N GLU A 59 -0.57 11.96 7.85
CA GLU A 59 -1.16 10.62 7.90
C GLU A 59 -2.46 10.51 7.09
N ALA A 60 -3.32 11.54 7.12
CA ALA A 60 -4.56 11.55 6.33
C ALA A 60 -4.29 11.58 4.82
N TYR A 61 -3.25 12.29 4.36
CA TYR A 61 -2.79 12.20 2.98
C TYR A 61 -2.28 10.81 2.65
N ASN A 62 -1.49 10.18 3.53
CA ASN A 62 -0.96 8.83 3.32
C ASN A 62 -2.11 7.81 3.16
N HIS A 63 -3.11 7.85 4.01
CA HIS A 63 -4.28 6.99 3.91
C HIS A 63 -5.06 7.25 2.61
N ARG A 64 -5.36 8.51 2.28
CA ARG A 64 -6.09 8.84 1.05
C ARG A 64 -5.31 8.40 -0.20
N GLY A 65 -4.00 8.61 -0.23
CA GLY A 65 -3.11 8.14 -1.30
C GLY A 65 -3.12 6.62 -1.46
N THR A 66 -3.18 5.89 -0.34
CA THR A 66 -3.35 4.43 -0.33
C THR A 66 -4.68 4.03 -0.96
N GLU A 67 -5.79 4.69 -0.60
CA GLU A 67 -7.11 4.38 -1.15
C GLU A 67 -7.22 4.76 -2.64
N HIS A 68 -6.59 5.87 -3.06
CA HIS A 68 -6.46 6.21 -4.47
C HIS A 68 -5.70 5.13 -5.25
N PHE A 69 -4.58 4.62 -4.72
CA PHE A 69 -3.86 3.52 -5.35
C PHE A 69 -4.75 2.29 -5.56
N LYS A 70 -5.49 1.86 -4.54
CA LYS A 70 -6.39 0.70 -4.60
C LYS A 70 -7.48 0.84 -5.68
N MET A 71 -7.83 2.07 -6.04
CA MET A 71 -8.75 2.40 -7.16
C MET A 71 -8.03 2.60 -8.50
N ALA A 72 -6.72 2.35 -8.58
CA ALA A 72 -5.86 2.65 -9.74
C ALA A 72 -5.83 4.15 -10.13
N HIS A 73 -6.14 5.05 -9.20
CA HIS A 73 -5.98 6.49 -9.36
C HIS A 73 -4.52 6.89 -9.04
N ILE A 74 -3.59 6.50 -9.93
CA ILE A 74 -2.15 6.52 -9.66
C ILE A 74 -1.62 7.94 -9.43
N GLU A 75 -2.03 8.92 -10.24
CA GLU A 75 -1.57 10.30 -10.10
C GLU A 75 -2.05 10.95 -8.80
N GLN A 76 -3.29 10.67 -8.38
CA GLN A 76 -3.83 11.17 -7.12
C GLN A 76 -3.12 10.51 -5.92
N SER A 77 -2.83 9.21 -6.02
CA SER A 77 -2.05 8.48 -5.03
C SER A 77 -0.67 9.13 -4.84
N LEU A 78 0.03 9.43 -5.94
CA LEU A 78 1.34 10.09 -5.90
C LEU A 78 1.27 11.49 -5.31
N ALA A 79 0.29 12.29 -5.70
CA ALA A 79 0.13 13.65 -5.18
C ALA A 79 -0.07 13.64 -3.65
N ASP A 80 -0.82 12.69 -3.14
CA ASP A 80 -1.05 12.53 -1.70
C ASP A 80 0.20 12.03 -0.96
N PHE A 81 0.91 11.02 -1.48
CA PHE A 81 2.17 10.57 -0.87
C PHE A 81 3.26 11.65 -0.92
N ASP A 82 3.37 12.41 -2.01
CA ASP A 82 4.29 13.54 -2.12
C ASP A 82 3.94 14.58 -1.04
N ARG A 83 2.65 14.89 -0.85
CA ARG A 83 2.20 15.83 0.16
C ARG A 83 2.45 15.35 1.59
N ALA A 84 2.26 14.07 1.86
CA ALA A 84 2.59 13.48 3.17
C ALA A 84 4.08 13.64 3.49
N ILE A 85 4.97 13.36 2.52
CA ILE A 85 6.42 13.52 2.69
C ILE A 85 6.84 14.99 2.82
N GLU A 86 6.21 15.91 2.09
CA GLU A 86 6.45 17.36 2.27
C GLU A 86 6.13 17.83 3.70
N LEU A 87 5.09 17.28 4.31
CA LEU A 87 4.68 17.60 5.67
C LEU A 87 5.57 16.91 6.72
N GLU A 88 6.02 15.69 6.45
CA GLU A 88 6.85 14.88 7.34
C GLU A 88 8.04 14.27 6.58
N PRO A 89 9.10 15.07 6.23
CA PRO A 89 10.22 14.58 5.41
C PRO A 89 10.98 13.39 6.00
N ALA A 90 10.99 13.25 7.32
CA ALA A 90 11.63 12.12 7.99
C ALA A 90 10.96 10.77 7.67
N GLN A 91 9.72 10.78 7.18
CA GLN A 91 9.00 9.57 6.78
C GLN A 91 9.35 9.09 5.35
N ALA A 92 10.05 9.92 4.56
CA ALA A 92 10.38 9.57 3.17
C ALA A 92 11.00 8.17 2.98
N PRO A 93 11.93 7.68 3.84
CA PRO A 93 12.49 6.33 3.70
C PRO A 93 11.45 5.21 3.88
N TYR A 94 10.36 5.46 4.59
CA TYR A 94 9.33 4.45 4.90
C TYR A 94 8.22 4.36 3.85
N HIS A 95 8.17 5.28 2.86
CA HIS A 95 7.12 5.35 1.85
C HIS A 95 7.34 4.41 0.64
N TRP A 96 7.47 3.10 0.88
CA TRP A 96 7.58 2.11 -0.19
C TRP A 96 6.33 2.06 -1.10
N GLN A 97 5.12 2.35 -0.59
CA GLN A 97 3.90 2.46 -1.39
C GLN A 97 4.02 3.53 -2.47
N ARG A 98 4.64 4.67 -2.14
CA ARG A 98 4.97 5.70 -3.13
C ARG A 98 5.86 5.14 -4.24
N GLY A 99 6.84 4.32 -3.90
CA GLY A 99 7.72 3.65 -4.88
C GLY A 99 6.92 2.79 -5.86
N ILE A 100 5.95 2.03 -5.36
CA ILE A 100 5.02 1.24 -6.19
C ILE A 100 4.15 2.16 -7.07
N SER A 101 3.58 3.23 -6.53
CA SER A 101 2.81 4.18 -7.32
C SER A 101 3.64 4.84 -8.42
N LEU A 102 4.91 5.18 -8.14
CA LEU A 102 5.86 5.69 -9.13
C LEU A 102 6.12 4.69 -10.27
N TYR A 103 6.21 3.39 -9.97
CA TYR A 103 6.33 2.35 -10.99
C TYR A 103 5.12 2.36 -11.93
N TYR A 104 3.89 2.40 -11.41
CA TYR A 104 2.67 2.43 -12.24
C TYR A 104 2.45 3.74 -12.99
N ALA A 105 2.99 4.85 -12.49
CA ALA A 105 3.04 6.14 -13.19
C ALA A 105 4.08 6.19 -14.33
N GLY A 106 4.91 5.15 -14.48
CA GLY A 106 6.02 5.14 -15.44
C GLY A 106 7.21 6.00 -15.02
N ARG A 107 7.22 6.52 -13.78
CA ARG A 107 8.30 7.32 -13.20
C ARG A 107 9.39 6.42 -12.60
N TYR A 108 9.97 5.57 -13.43
CA TYR A 108 10.84 4.47 -12.99
C TYR A 108 12.10 4.93 -12.26
N ASP A 109 12.75 6.03 -12.69
CA ASP A 109 13.92 6.55 -11.99
C ASP A 109 13.59 7.09 -10.60
N ASP A 110 12.44 7.72 -10.44
CA ASP A 110 11.95 8.16 -9.12
C ASP A 110 11.62 6.96 -8.23
N GLY A 111 10.96 5.95 -8.79
CA GLY A 111 10.67 4.70 -8.10
C GLY A 111 11.95 3.99 -7.63
N ARG A 112 12.95 3.87 -8.52
CA ARG A 112 14.26 3.33 -8.15
C ARG A 112 14.86 4.06 -6.95
N ARG A 113 14.88 5.41 -6.99
CA ARG A 113 15.40 6.22 -5.86
C ARG A 113 14.62 6.01 -4.58
N GLN A 114 13.31 5.88 -4.67
CA GLN A 114 12.47 5.61 -3.50
C GLN A 114 12.80 4.25 -2.85
N PHE A 115 13.01 3.20 -3.64
CA PHE A 115 13.39 1.89 -3.10
C PHE A 115 14.84 1.85 -2.59
N GLU A 116 15.77 2.64 -3.18
CA GLU A 116 17.11 2.83 -2.64
C GLU A 116 17.08 3.55 -1.29
N LEU A 117 16.21 4.54 -1.14
CA LEU A 117 15.99 5.22 0.13
C LEU A 117 15.38 4.27 1.17
N HIS A 118 14.39 3.45 0.78
CA HIS A 118 13.78 2.46 1.67
C HIS A 118 14.79 1.40 2.16
N GLN A 119 15.76 1.03 1.32
CA GLN A 119 16.84 0.10 1.70
C GLN A 119 17.61 0.56 2.95
N THR A 120 17.69 1.85 3.21
CA THR A 120 18.40 2.40 4.37
C THR A 120 17.72 2.09 5.70
N VAL A 121 16.43 1.80 5.68
CA VAL A 121 15.60 1.50 6.87
C VAL A 121 15.09 0.07 6.90
N ASN A 122 15.14 -0.65 5.76
CA ASN A 122 14.72 -2.05 5.63
C ASN A 122 15.65 -2.81 4.67
N GLY A 123 16.84 -3.14 5.15
CA GLY A 123 17.96 -3.64 4.34
C GLY A 123 17.83 -5.09 3.86
N ASN A 124 16.96 -5.90 4.45
CA ASN A 124 16.79 -7.33 4.14
C ASN A 124 15.37 -7.67 3.65
N ASP A 125 14.85 -6.84 2.74
CA ASP A 125 13.53 -7.02 2.16
C ASP A 125 13.63 -7.36 0.67
N VAL A 126 13.29 -8.60 0.33
CA VAL A 126 13.28 -9.08 -1.07
C VAL A 126 12.26 -8.31 -1.91
N GLU A 127 11.13 -7.88 -1.34
CA GLU A 127 10.14 -7.08 -2.07
C GLU A 127 10.74 -5.75 -2.51
N ASN A 128 11.47 -5.07 -1.61
CA ASN A 128 12.16 -3.83 -1.93
C ASN A 128 13.17 -4.01 -3.07
N ALA A 129 13.98 -5.07 -2.99
CA ALA A 129 14.96 -5.38 -4.04
C ALA A 129 14.29 -5.69 -5.39
N ALA A 130 13.16 -6.42 -5.37
CA ALA A 130 12.40 -6.76 -6.56
C ALA A 130 11.76 -5.52 -7.20
N TRP A 131 11.13 -4.64 -6.44
CA TRP A 131 10.52 -3.42 -6.97
C TRP A 131 11.55 -2.45 -7.54
N ARG A 132 12.72 -2.31 -6.88
CA ARG A 132 13.83 -1.54 -7.46
C ARG A 132 14.28 -2.15 -8.78
N TYR A 133 14.47 -3.48 -8.84
CA TYR A 133 14.81 -4.19 -10.08
C TYR A 133 13.79 -3.91 -11.18
N LEU A 134 12.49 -3.99 -10.88
CA LEU A 134 11.41 -3.72 -11.83
C LEU A 134 11.49 -2.30 -12.41
N CYS A 135 11.70 -1.30 -11.56
CA CYS A 135 11.90 0.08 -12.00
C CYS A 135 13.10 0.19 -12.98
N MET A 136 14.23 -0.42 -12.64
CA MET A 136 15.43 -0.40 -13.48
C MET A 136 15.24 -1.18 -14.80
N ALA A 137 14.56 -2.30 -14.76
CA ALA A 137 14.29 -3.10 -15.95
C ALA A 137 13.41 -2.34 -16.95
N ARG A 138 12.43 -1.59 -16.45
CA ARG A 138 11.53 -0.76 -17.27
C ARG A 138 12.18 0.52 -17.77
N ALA A 139 13.09 1.13 -17.02
CA ALA A 139 13.87 2.30 -17.45
C ALA A 139 14.98 1.95 -18.46
N GLY A 140 15.49 0.72 -18.42
CA GLY A 140 16.62 0.29 -19.23
C GLY A 140 16.49 -1.15 -19.70
N SER A 141 17.06 -2.11 -18.96
CA SER A 141 16.98 -3.52 -19.31
C SER A 141 16.98 -4.43 -18.07
N ALA A 142 16.38 -5.62 -18.20
CA ALA A 142 16.43 -6.65 -17.18
C ALA A 142 17.87 -7.09 -16.84
N ALA A 143 18.79 -7.04 -17.82
CA ALA A 143 20.20 -7.40 -17.62
C ALA A 143 20.91 -6.39 -16.72
N SER A 144 20.76 -5.08 -17.00
CA SER A 144 21.36 -4.02 -16.18
C SER A 144 20.76 -3.98 -14.77
N ALA A 145 19.44 -4.17 -14.65
CA ALA A 145 18.76 -4.26 -13.36
C ALA A 145 19.29 -5.41 -12.50
N ARG A 146 19.54 -6.58 -13.13
CA ARG A 146 20.09 -7.76 -12.45
C ARG A 146 21.52 -7.53 -11.96
N ALA A 147 22.35 -6.89 -12.78
CA ALA A 147 23.75 -6.62 -12.42
C ALA A 147 23.90 -5.73 -11.18
N SER A 148 22.87 -4.93 -10.86
CA SER A 148 22.83 -4.01 -9.73
C SER A 148 21.69 -4.33 -8.73
N LEU A 149 21.22 -5.59 -8.69
CA LEU A 149 20.22 -6.01 -7.73
C LEU A 149 20.71 -5.76 -6.30
N LEU A 150 19.85 -5.16 -5.46
CA LEU A 150 20.20 -4.87 -4.06
C LEU A 150 20.61 -6.16 -3.33
N PRO A 151 21.66 -6.14 -2.51
CA PRO A 151 22.06 -7.31 -1.75
C PRO A 151 21.03 -7.60 -0.66
N ILE A 152 20.57 -8.84 -0.61
CA ILE A 152 19.72 -9.39 0.45
C ILE A 152 20.43 -10.61 1.03
N GLU A 153 20.70 -10.58 2.33
CA GLU A 153 21.35 -11.68 3.02
C GLU A 153 20.33 -12.71 3.53
N HIS A 154 19.20 -12.22 4.07
CA HIS A 154 18.20 -13.06 4.68
C HIS A 154 16.82 -12.38 4.65
N ASP A 155 15.80 -13.08 4.17
CA ASP A 155 14.39 -12.75 4.35
C ASP A 155 13.68 -14.03 4.83
N SER A 156 13.15 -14.01 6.05
CA SER A 156 12.55 -15.19 6.69
C SER A 156 11.20 -15.58 6.10
N ARG A 157 10.58 -14.70 5.31
CA ARG A 157 9.28 -14.97 4.67
C ARG A 157 9.46 -15.95 3.50
N VAL A 158 8.69 -17.00 3.51
CA VAL A 158 8.68 -17.98 2.39
C VAL A 158 7.64 -17.52 1.35
N PRO A 159 7.97 -17.49 0.04
CA PRO A 159 9.16 -17.97 -0.64
C PRO A 159 10.17 -16.88 -1.04
N MET A 160 10.36 -15.82 -0.23
CA MET A 160 11.08 -14.62 -0.62
C MET A 160 12.51 -14.88 -1.10
N MET A 161 13.27 -15.73 -0.42
CA MET A 161 14.65 -16.03 -0.86
C MET A 161 14.69 -16.81 -2.19
N GLN A 162 13.69 -17.61 -2.49
CA GLN A 162 13.56 -18.28 -3.81
C GLN A 162 13.18 -17.27 -4.90
N ILE A 163 12.31 -16.29 -4.60
CA ILE A 163 12.02 -15.17 -5.48
C ILE A 163 13.30 -14.38 -5.76
N TYR A 164 14.08 -14.06 -4.74
CA TYR A 164 15.36 -13.38 -4.90
C TYR A 164 16.33 -14.16 -5.79
N ALA A 165 16.42 -15.49 -5.60
CA ALA A 165 17.23 -16.35 -6.45
C ALA A 165 16.73 -16.37 -7.90
N LEU A 166 15.40 -16.36 -8.16
CA LEU A 166 14.82 -16.22 -9.49
C LEU A 166 15.26 -14.92 -10.18
N TYR A 167 15.19 -13.77 -9.49
CA TYR A 167 15.62 -12.47 -10.04
C TYR A 167 17.13 -12.43 -10.34
N ARG A 168 17.92 -13.27 -9.64
CA ARG A 168 19.35 -13.49 -9.90
C ARG A 168 19.64 -14.52 -10.98
N VAL A 169 18.61 -15.20 -11.52
CA VAL A 169 18.74 -16.35 -12.45
C VAL A 169 19.55 -17.50 -11.81
N LYS A 170 19.38 -17.73 -10.51
CA LYS A 170 19.95 -18.84 -9.75
C LYS A 170 18.92 -19.89 -9.33
N ALA A 171 17.65 -19.64 -9.60
CA ALA A 171 16.53 -20.56 -9.43
C ALA A 171 15.56 -20.41 -10.58
N GLY A 172 14.76 -21.45 -10.84
CA GLY A 172 13.66 -21.43 -11.77
C GLY A 172 12.32 -21.06 -11.12
N VAL A 173 11.30 -20.89 -11.96
CA VAL A 173 9.92 -20.66 -11.52
C VAL A 173 9.41 -21.84 -10.68
N ASP A 174 9.75 -23.07 -11.05
CA ASP A 174 9.32 -24.26 -10.33
C ASP A 174 9.89 -24.33 -8.91
N ASP A 175 11.12 -23.83 -8.70
CA ASP A 175 11.72 -23.74 -7.35
C ASP A 175 10.94 -22.78 -6.44
N VAL A 176 10.48 -21.66 -6.98
CA VAL A 176 9.66 -20.67 -6.23
C VAL A 176 8.30 -21.27 -5.88
N LEU A 177 7.66 -21.94 -6.83
CA LEU A 177 6.35 -22.58 -6.61
C LEU A 177 6.45 -23.77 -5.65
N ALA A 178 7.49 -24.57 -5.75
CA ALA A 178 7.75 -25.67 -4.82
C ALA A 178 7.95 -25.18 -3.38
N ALA A 179 8.68 -24.07 -3.21
CA ALA A 179 8.87 -23.46 -1.89
C ALA A 179 7.56 -22.90 -1.29
N ALA A 180 6.62 -22.46 -2.12
CA ALA A 180 5.30 -22.03 -1.65
C ALA A 180 4.48 -23.20 -1.06
N ALA A 181 4.77 -24.44 -1.42
CA ALA A 181 4.21 -25.67 -0.85
C ALA A 181 2.67 -25.70 -0.76
N GLY A 182 1.96 -25.08 -1.69
CA GLY A 182 0.50 -25.03 -1.71
C GLY A 182 -0.13 -24.10 -0.64
N VAL A 183 0.64 -23.38 0.14
CA VAL A 183 0.13 -22.44 1.15
C VAL A 183 -0.35 -21.15 0.46
N ARG A 184 -1.60 -20.77 0.68
CA ARG A 184 -2.28 -19.68 -0.02
C ARG A 184 -1.46 -18.38 -0.08
N ASP A 185 -1.01 -17.88 1.06
CA ASP A 185 -0.28 -16.61 1.12
C ASP A 185 1.09 -16.70 0.43
N ARG A 186 1.77 -17.86 0.53
CA ARG A 186 3.03 -18.12 -0.16
C ARG A 186 2.84 -18.22 -1.68
N LEU A 187 1.75 -18.89 -2.12
CA LEU A 187 1.37 -18.96 -3.54
C LEU A 187 1.06 -17.59 -4.10
N PHE A 188 0.40 -16.73 -3.33
CA PHE A 188 0.15 -15.34 -3.72
C PHE A 188 1.47 -14.63 -4.05
N TYR A 189 2.43 -14.60 -3.11
CA TYR A 189 3.70 -13.94 -3.32
C TYR A 189 4.52 -14.58 -4.44
N ALA A 190 4.54 -15.92 -4.52
CA ALA A 190 5.17 -16.64 -5.61
C ALA A 190 4.64 -16.18 -6.97
N HIS A 191 3.32 -16.23 -7.14
CA HIS A 191 2.69 -15.86 -8.41
C HIS A 191 2.83 -14.36 -8.71
N LEU A 192 2.69 -13.47 -7.73
CA LEU A 192 2.87 -12.04 -7.94
C LEU A 192 4.27 -11.74 -8.49
N TYR A 193 5.32 -12.19 -7.80
CA TYR A 193 6.70 -11.87 -8.18
C TYR A 193 7.19 -12.65 -9.41
N ILE A 194 6.70 -13.84 -9.69
CA ILE A 194 6.93 -14.52 -10.97
C ILE A 194 6.28 -13.74 -12.12
N GLY A 195 5.05 -13.25 -11.93
CA GLY A 195 4.37 -12.45 -12.94
C GLY A 195 5.12 -11.17 -13.26
N LEU A 196 5.54 -10.43 -12.24
CA LEU A 196 6.34 -9.20 -12.38
C LEU A 196 7.73 -9.48 -13.02
N TYR A 197 8.36 -10.61 -12.69
CA TYR A 197 9.60 -11.07 -13.34
C TYR A 197 9.41 -11.29 -14.85
N TYR A 198 8.32 -11.97 -15.26
CA TYR A 198 8.01 -12.19 -16.67
C TYR A 198 7.65 -10.89 -17.39
N GLU A 199 6.98 -9.94 -16.73
CA GLU A 199 6.74 -8.62 -17.30
C GLU A 199 8.05 -7.91 -17.62
N ALA A 200 8.99 -7.89 -16.66
CA ALA A 200 10.32 -7.30 -16.87
C ALA A 200 11.13 -7.98 -17.98
N ALA A 201 10.87 -9.28 -18.22
CA ALA A 201 11.47 -10.04 -19.30
C ALA A 201 10.72 -9.90 -20.66
N GLY A 202 9.64 -9.11 -20.73
CA GLY A 202 8.85 -8.88 -21.93
C GLY A 202 7.87 -10.02 -22.27
N ASN A 203 7.67 -11.00 -21.39
CA ASN A 203 6.73 -12.10 -21.59
C ASN A 203 5.35 -11.74 -21.00
N ALA A 204 4.60 -10.91 -21.72
CA ALA A 204 3.30 -10.40 -21.28
C ALA A 204 2.27 -11.47 -20.99
N LYS A 205 2.29 -12.60 -21.75
CA LYS A 205 1.35 -13.72 -21.53
C LYS A 205 1.62 -14.40 -20.20
N ALA A 206 2.84 -14.83 -19.94
CA ALA A 206 3.21 -15.48 -18.69
C ALA A 206 3.03 -14.53 -17.49
N ALA A 207 3.37 -13.24 -17.67
CA ALA A 207 3.12 -12.21 -16.66
C ALA A 207 1.64 -12.17 -16.24
N ARG A 208 0.74 -12.02 -17.20
CA ARG A 208 -0.71 -11.99 -16.95
C ARG A 208 -1.20 -13.28 -16.29
N ASP A 209 -0.80 -14.45 -16.80
CA ASP A 209 -1.23 -15.74 -16.26
C ASP A 209 -0.85 -15.88 -14.76
N HIS A 210 0.36 -15.47 -14.39
CA HIS A 210 0.81 -15.52 -13.00
C HIS A 210 0.15 -14.46 -12.12
N ILE A 211 0.01 -13.20 -12.57
CA ILE A 211 -0.69 -12.17 -11.80
C ILE A 211 -2.16 -12.55 -11.58
N SER A 212 -2.83 -13.14 -12.57
CA SER A 212 -4.21 -13.63 -12.41
C SER A 212 -4.29 -14.69 -11.29
N ARG A 213 -3.35 -15.65 -11.27
CA ARG A 213 -3.28 -16.65 -10.19
C ARG A 213 -2.95 -16.05 -8.82
N ALA A 214 -2.19 -14.95 -8.75
CA ALA A 214 -2.01 -14.22 -7.52
C ALA A 214 -3.34 -13.60 -7.05
N VAL A 215 -4.10 -12.96 -7.92
CA VAL A 215 -5.41 -12.38 -7.58
C VAL A 215 -6.41 -13.45 -7.13
N GLU A 216 -6.39 -14.65 -7.73
CA GLU A 216 -7.21 -15.80 -7.34
C GLU A 216 -7.00 -16.24 -5.89
N GLN A 217 -5.83 -15.96 -5.29
CA GLN A 217 -5.56 -16.25 -3.87
C GLN A 217 -6.37 -15.37 -2.92
N ARG A 218 -7.00 -14.30 -3.40
CA ARG A 218 -7.89 -13.41 -2.63
C ARG A 218 -7.24 -12.87 -1.35
N ILE A 219 -6.02 -12.38 -1.48
CA ILE A 219 -5.28 -11.77 -0.37
C ILE A 219 -5.83 -10.38 -0.08
N ASP A 220 -6.09 -10.11 1.20
CA ASP A 220 -6.79 -8.92 1.65
C ASP A 220 -5.87 -7.93 2.40
N HIS A 221 -4.72 -7.62 1.80
CA HIS A 221 -3.80 -6.59 2.23
C HIS A 221 -3.27 -5.83 1.01
N TYR A 222 -2.47 -4.78 1.24
CA TYR A 222 -2.00 -3.86 0.20
C TYR A 222 -1.38 -4.56 -1.03
N MET A 223 -0.55 -5.60 -0.84
CA MET A 223 0.04 -6.33 -1.98
C MET A 223 -1.01 -7.10 -2.79
N GLY A 224 -2.11 -7.53 -2.17
CA GLY A 224 -3.27 -8.07 -2.88
C GLY A 224 -3.94 -7.00 -3.77
N ASP A 225 -4.00 -5.75 -3.29
CA ASP A 225 -4.47 -4.63 -4.10
C ASP A 225 -3.49 -4.32 -5.24
N VAL A 226 -2.18 -4.38 -4.99
CA VAL A 226 -1.15 -4.25 -6.04
C VAL A 226 -1.40 -5.23 -7.18
N ALA A 227 -1.66 -6.51 -6.89
CA ALA A 227 -1.96 -7.50 -7.92
C ALA A 227 -3.23 -7.16 -8.73
N ARG A 228 -4.29 -6.68 -8.06
CA ARG A 228 -5.55 -6.24 -8.71
C ARG A 228 -5.33 -5.01 -9.60
N VAL A 229 -4.66 -3.98 -9.07
CA VAL A 229 -4.31 -2.76 -9.81
C VAL A 229 -3.44 -3.10 -11.01
N HIS A 230 -2.49 -4.02 -10.87
CA HIS A 230 -1.62 -4.47 -11.97
C HIS A 230 -2.43 -5.03 -13.14
N LEU A 231 -3.41 -5.90 -12.89
CA LEU A 231 -4.28 -6.41 -13.95
C LEU A 231 -5.11 -5.29 -14.58
N GLN A 232 -5.66 -4.40 -13.78
CA GLN A 232 -6.51 -3.29 -14.26
C GLN A 232 -5.74 -2.35 -15.18
N VAL A 233 -4.55 -1.89 -14.77
CA VAL A 233 -3.72 -0.93 -15.53
C VAL A 233 -3.18 -1.54 -16.82
N ASN A 234 -2.81 -2.83 -16.81
CA ASN A 234 -2.23 -3.50 -17.98
C ASN A 234 -3.27 -4.13 -18.91
N THR A 235 -4.56 -4.12 -18.57
CA THR A 235 -5.65 -4.57 -19.43
C THR A 235 -6.37 -3.45 -20.16
N SER A 236 -6.23 -2.20 -19.71
CA SER A 236 -6.80 -1.05 -20.39
C SER A 236 -6.02 -0.80 -21.70
N PRO A 237 -6.70 -0.65 -22.85
CA PRO A 237 -6.03 -0.24 -24.09
C PRO A 237 -5.40 1.14 -23.87
N ARG A 238 -4.12 1.26 -24.18
CA ARG A 238 -3.39 2.54 -24.20
C ARG A 238 -3.76 3.33 -25.42
#